data_aba508e944ff90fcdf6c613f680688fb
#
_entry.id   aba508e944ff90fcdf6c613f680688fb
#
_cell.length_a   1.000
_cell.length_b   1.000
_cell.length_c   1.000
_cell.angle_alpha   90.00
_cell.angle_beta   90.00
_cell.angle_gamma   90.00
#
_symmetry.space_group_name_H-M   'P 1'
#
loop_
_entity.id
_entity.type
_entity.pdbx_description
1 polymer ?
#
loop_
_entity_poly.entity_id
_entity_poly.type
_entity_poly.pdbx_seq_one_letter_code
_entity_poly.pdbx_strand_id
1 'polypeptide(L)'
;LINEENFVPSQNKYGGFIYAGGTMAFTAAYWILDHYKPKQIAFMGCDMNYPKEGPTHFYGTGDPDPLRDDISLTSLEACAARFYIFALQQGCESVNLSALSSRLIFPRASETPSSLSADLKKFNQKAIEHALKLERELGYFVLSGRYWKVSSIIDKKYMLKLDELWLSAIPSELTKHIRFDLE
;
A
#
# COMPACT_ATOMS: atom_id res chain seq x y z
N LEU A 1 -9.98 -15.58 16.24
CA LEU A 1 -10.08 -14.12 16.07
C LEU A 1 -8.68 -13.57 15.85
N ILE A 2 -8.46 -12.89 14.74
CA ILE A 2 -7.22 -12.15 14.48
C ILE A 2 -7.36 -10.84 15.25
N ASN A 3 -6.40 -10.54 16.11
CA ASN A 3 -6.36 -9.33 16.92
C ASN A 3 -5.09 -8.51 16.63
N GLU A 4 -4.95 -7.36 17.26
CA GLU A 4 -3.79 -6.47 17.15
C GLU A 4 -2.45 -7.23 17.34
N GLU A 5 -2.39 -8.17 18.27
CA GLU A 5 -1.19 -8.96 18.58
C GLU A 5 -0.75 -9.86 17.40
N ASN A 6 -1.66 -10.24 16.52
CA ASN A 6 -1.33 -11.04 15.33
C ASN A 6 -0.77 -10.18 14.20
N PHE A 7 -1.23 -8.94 14.03
CA PHE A 7 -0.77 -8.06 12.96
C PHE A 7 0.61 -7.45 13.25
N VAL A 8 0.86 -7.02 14.48
CA VAL A 8 2.10 -6.32 14.84
C VAL A 8 3.37 -7.06 14.44
N PRO A 9 3.55 -8.37 14.75
CA PRO A 9 4.75 -9.10 14.35
C PRO A 9 4.98 -9.13 12.84
N SER A 10 3.91 -9.31 12.06
CA SER A 10 3.99 -9.32 10.61
C SER A 10 4.36 -7.95 10.05
N GLN A 11 3.68 -6.88 10.51
CA GLN A 11 4.00 -5.51 10.07
C GLN A 11 5.45 -5.14 10.39
N ASN A 12 5.95 -5.55 11.55
CA ASN A 12 7.32 -5.28 11.97
C ASN A 12 8.37 -5.88 11.03
N LYS A 13 8.10 -7.03 10.41
CA LYS A 13 8.98 -7.62 9.38
C LYS A 13 9.10 -6.75 8.12
N TYR A 14 8.08 -5.94 7.86
CA TYR A 14 8.02 -5.04 6.70
C TYR A 14 8.27 -3.57 7.07
N GLY A 15 8.91 -3.29 8.21
CA GLY A 15 9.27 -1.95 8.64
C GLY A 15 8.26 -1.27 9.57
N GLY A 16 7.23 -2.00 10.02
CA GLY A 16 6.22 -1.51 10.97
C GLY A 16 5.01 -0.85 10.31
N PHE A 17 4.01 -0.54 11.12
CA PHE A 17 2.71 -0.04 10.65
C PHE A 17 2.76 1.26 9.86
N ILE A 18 3.73 2.14 10.12
CA ILE A 18 3.86 3.41 9.38
C ILE A 18 4.13 3.16 7.90
N TYR A 19 4.95 2.15 7.58
CA TYR A 19 5.30 1.84 6.20
C TYR A 19 4.48 0.69 5.60
N ALA A 20 4.09 -0.28 6.42
CA ALA A 20 3.41 -1.50 5.98
C ALA A 20 1.94 -1.57 6.41
N GLY A 21 1.36 -0.45 6.81
CA GLY A 21 -0.03 -0.32 7.22
C GLY A 21 -0.77 0.69 6.36
N GLY A 22 -1.42 1.61 7.04
CA GLY A 22 -2.15 2.73 6.44
C GLY A 22 -3.63 2.45 6.25
N THR A 23 -4.01 1.28 5.77
CA THR A 23 -5.41 0.83 5.71
C THR A 23 -5.52 -0.61 6.19
N MET A 24 -6.73 -1.02 6.60
CA MET A 24 -6.97 -2.42 6.96
C MET A 24 -6.67 -3.38 5.81
N ALA A 25 -6.92 -2.96 4.56
CA ALA A 25 -6.64 -3.79 3.38
C ALA A 25 -5.13 -4.07 3.26
N PHE A 26 -4.27 -3.06 3.37
CA PHE A 26 -2.82 -3.27 3.32
C PHE A 26 -2.30 -3.99 4.56
N THR A 27 -2.81 -3.65 5.75
CA THR A 27 -2.44 -4.37 6.98
C THR A 27 -2.74 -5.86 6.87
N ALA A 28 -3.94 -6.23 6.41
CA ALA A 28 -4.31 -7.61 6.18
C ALA A 28 -3.47 -8.27 5.08
N ALA A 29 -3.18 -7.53 4.00
CA ALA A 29 -2.38 -8.04 2.89
C ALA A 29 -0.94 -8.38 3.30
N TYR A 30 -0.26 -7.53 4.05
CA TYR A 30 1.07 -7.84 4.59
C TYR A 30 1.05 -9.02 5.56
N TRP A 31 0.01 -9.10 6.40
CA TRP A 31 -0.16 -10.24 7.30
C TRP A 31 -0.36 -11.55 6.53
N ILE A 32 -1.22 -11.56 5.51
CA ILE A 32 -1.44 -12.70 4.62
C ILE A 32 -0.14 -13.10 3.92
N LEU A 33 0.59 -12.11 3.40
CA LEU A 33 1.86 -12.32 2.70
C LEU A 33 2.90 -12.99 3.61
N ASP A 34 3.02 -12.54 4.87
CA ASP A 34 3.95 -13.09 5.84
C ASP A 34 3.53 -14.49 6.31
N HIS A 35 2.25 -14.64 6.65
CA HIS A 35 1.75 -15.82 7.35
C HIS A 35 1.50 -17.00 6.42
N TYR A 36 0.88 -16.75 5.26
CA TYR A 36 0.48 -17.80 4.32
C TYR A 36 1.43 -17.97 3.12
N LYS A 37 2.25 -16.97 2.83
CA LYS A 37 3.16 -16.96 1.66
C LYS A 37 2.44 -17.40 0.37
N PRO A 38 1.33 -16.76 0.03
CA PRO A 38 0.51 -17.17 -1.10
C PRO A 38 1.22 -16.91 -2.42
N LYS A 39 0.82 -17.60 -3.48
CA LYS A 39 1.27 -17.30 -4.84
C LYS A 39 0.56 -16.09 -5.44
N GLN A 40 -0.65 -15.80 -4.95
CA GLN A 40 -1.43 -14.67 -5.42
C GLN A 40 -2.32 -14.11 -4.30
N ILE A 41 -2.46 -12.78 -4.26
CA ILE A 41 -3.44 -12.06 -3.44
C ILE A 41 -4.34 -11.27 -4.38
N ALA A 42 -5.64 -11.49 -4.29
CA ALA A 42 -6.64 -10.78 -5.06
C ALA A 42 -7.40 -9.76 -4.19
N PHE A 43 -7.46 -8.53 -4.66
CA PHE A 43 -8.16 -7.43 -4.00
C PHE A 43 -9.52 -7.21 -4.65
N MET A 44 -10.58 -7.24 -3.85
CA MET A 44 -11.95 -6.97 -4.30
C MET A 44 -12.65 -6.01 -3.33
N GLY A 45 -13.33 -5.00 -3.87
CA GLY A 45 -14.01 -3.99 -3.06
C GLY A 45 -13.05 -3.07 -2.28
N CYS A 46 -11.81 -2.95 -2.73
CA CYS A 46 -10.77 -2.13 -2.12
C CYS A 46 -10.30 -1.04 -3.10
N ASP A 47 -11.23 -0.33 -3.73
CA ASP A 47 -10.87 0.66 -4.77
C ASP A 47 -10.15 1.88 -4.23
N MET A 48 -10.21 2.12 -2.91
CA MET A 48 -9.57 3.24 -2.22
C MET A 48 -10.02 4.62 -2.73
N ASN A 49 -11.18 4.67 -3.38
CA ASN A 49 -11.81 5.91 -3.81
C ASN A 49 -12.77 6.37 -2.73
N TYR A 50 -12.56 7.59 -2.25
CA TYR A 50 -13.36 8.19 -1.19
C TYR A 50 -13.96 9.48 -1.72
N PRO A 51 -15.19 9.45 -2.27
CA PRO A 51 -15.85 10.66 -2.80
C PRO A 51 -16.06 11.67 -1.67
N LYS A 52 -15.85 12.95 -1.97
CA LYS A 52 -16.09 14.05 -1.01
C LYS A 52 -17.58 14.29 -0.77
N GLU A 53 -18.42 13.95 -1.74
CA GLU A 53 -19.87 14.18 -1.73
C GLU A 53 -20.61 12.92 -2.18
N GLY A 54 -21.85 12.76 -1.72
CA GLY A 54 -22.68 11.62 -2.07
C GLY A 54 -22.47 10.38 -1.20
N PRO A 55 -22.80 9.17 -1.70
CA PRO A 55 -22.57 7.93 -0.97
C PRO A 55 -21.07 7.67 -0.80
N THR A 56 -20.58 7.77 0.42
CA THR A 56 -19.17 7.57 0.76
C THR A 56 -18.82 6.11 1.10
N HIS A 57 -19.86 5.28 1.33
CA HIS A 57 -19.73 3.88 1.71
C HIS A 57 -20.72 3.02 0.93
N PHE A 58 -20.46 1.73 0.81
CA PHE A 58 -21.37 0.79 0.14
C PHE A 58 -22.76 0.69 0.82
N TYR A 59 -22.84 1.07 2.09
CA TYR A 59 -24.09 1.10 2.88
C TYR A 59 -24.76 2.49 2.91
N GLY A 60 -24.26 3.46 2.14
CA GLY A 60 -24.81 4.80 2.03
C GLY A 60 -23.86 5.92 2.40
N THR A 61 -24.42 7.03 2.89
CA THR A 61 -23.64 8.20 3.32
C THR A 61 -23.12 7.99 4.74
N GLY A 62 -21.82 8.08 4.93
CA GLY A 62 -21.16 8.06 6.23
C GLY A 62 -20.18 9.21 6.32
N ASP A 63 -19.67 9.46 7.53
CA ASP A 63 -18.56 10.41 7.69
C ASP A 63 -17.34 9.90 6.92
N PRO A 64 -16.58 10.77 6.22
CA PRO A 64 -15.31 10.40 5.63
C PRO A 64 -14.45 9.76 6.70
N ASP A 65 -13.71 8.70 6.32
CA ASP A 65 -12.80 8.02 7.24
C ASP A 65 -11.88 9.06 7.90
N PRO A 66 -11.93 9.20 9.25
CA PRO A 66 -11.08 10.15 9.96
C PRO A 66 -9.57 9.86 9.78
N LEU A 67 -9.23 8.65 9.32
CA LEU A 67 -7.85 8.29 8.97
C LEU A 67 -7.32 9.02 7.72
N ARG A 68 -8.15 9.74 6.97
CA ARG A 68 -7.68 10.57 5.85
C ARG A 68 -6.69 11.65 6.26
N ASP A 69 -6.77 12.11 7.50
CA ASP A 69 -5.84 13.08 8.06
C ASP A 69 -4.62 12.42 8.71
N ASP A 70 -4.54 11.08 8.66
CA ASP A 70 -3.38 10.35 9.20
C ASP A 70 -2.15 10.67 8.36
N ILE A 71 -1.13 11.18 9.02
CA ILE A 71 0.13 11.57 8.40
C ILE A 71 0.87 10.41 7.73
N SER A 72 0.56 9.17 8.13
CA SER A 72 1.12 7.96 7.52
C SER A 72 0.44 7.55 6.21
N LEU A 73 -0.68 8.22 5.84
CA LEU A 73 -1.51 7.91 4.67
C LEU A 73 -1.45 9.01 3.61
N THR A 74 -0.26 9.41 3.21
CA THR A 74 -0.10 10.49 2.21
C THR A 74 -0.46 10.03 0.80
N SER A 75 -0.12 8.78 0.41
CA SER A 75 -0.49 8.22 -0.89
C SER A 75 -0.85 6.73 -0.80
N LEU A 76 -2.09 6.40 -1.13
CA LEU A 76 -2.56 5.02 -1.22
C LEU A 76 -1.90 4.28 -2.39
N GLU A 77 -1.59 4.99 -3.47
CA GLU A 77 -0.88 4.45 -4.64
C GLU A 77 0.54 4.06 -4.28
N ALA A 78 1.23 4.87 -3.49
CA ALA A 78 2.58 4.56 -3.00
C ALA A 78 2.56 3.36 -2.03
N CYS A 79 1.57 3.29 -1.13
CA CYS A 79 1.36 2.12 -0.28
C CYS A 79 1.11 0.86 -1.10
N ALA A 80 0.30 0.95 -2.17
CA ALA A 80 0.06 -0.15 -3.09
C ALA A 80 1.34 -0.55 -3.83
N ALA A 81 2.12 0.42 -4.32
CA ALA A 81 3.39 0.19 -5.01
C ALA A 81 4.39 -0.53 -4.11
N ARG A 82 4.55 -0.05 -2.89
CA ARG A 82 5.41 -0.68 -1.89
C ARG A 82 4.99 -2.13 -1.61
N PHE A 83 3.70 -2.34 -1.32
CA PHE A 83 3.18 -3.69 -1.08
C PHE A 83 3.43 -4.62 -2.28
N TYR A 84 3.15 -4.14 -3.49
CA TYR A 84 3.32 -4.92 -4.71
C TYR A 84 4.76 -5.40 -4.90
N ILE A 85 5.73 -4.51 -4.67
CA ILE A 85 7.15 -4.84 -4.75
C ILE A 85 7.52 -5.93 -3.73
N PHE A 86 7.10 -5.80 -2.46
CA PHE A 86 7.35 -6.82 -1.44
C PHE A 86 6.68 -8.15 -1.75
N ALA A 87 5.46 -8.13 -2.28
CA ALA A 87 4.75 -9.34 -2.71
C ALA A 87 5.52 -10.05 -3.83
N LEU A 88 5.91 -9.32 -4.88
CA LEU A 88 6.69 -9.88 -6.00
C LEU A 88 8.05 -10.43 -5.57
N GLN A 89 8.73 -9.77 -4.63
CA GLN A 89 10.00 -10.27 -4.07
C GLN A 89 9.83 -11.63 -3.38
N GLN A 90 8.63 -11.92 -2.89
CA GLN A 90 8.28 -13.21 -2.27
C GLN A 90 7.61 -14.19 -3.25
N GLY A 91 7.56 -13.88 -4.53
CA GLY A 91 6.93 -14.71 -5.55
C GLY A 91 5.39 -14.70 -5.47
N CYS A 92 4.81 -13.66 -4.88
CA CYS A 92 3.37 -13.47 -4.77
C CYS A 92 2.90 -12.39 -5.74
N GLU A 93 1.96 -12.72 -6.61
CA GLU A 93 1.30 -11.77 -7.50
C GLU A 93 0.16 -11.06 -6.75
N SER A 94 -0.08 -9.78 -7.09
CA SER A 94 -1.23 -9.04 -6.59
C SER A 94 -2.10 -8.61 -7.77
N VAL A 95 -3.40 -8.85 -7.69
CA VAL A 95 -4.37 -8.50 -8.75
C VAL A 95 -5.55 -7.76 -8.16
N ASN A 96 -6.09 -6.83 -8.95
CA ASN A 96 -7.31 -6.09 -8.62
C ASN A 96 -8.49 -6.72 -9.38
N LEU A 97 -9.48 -7.22 -8.64
CA LEU A 97 -10.71 -7.81 -9.20
C LEU A 97 -11.81 -6.78 -9.46
N SER A 98 -11.61 -5.52 -9.05
CA SER A 98 -12.63 -4.48 -9.28
C SER A 98 -12.71 -4.12 -10.77
N ALA A 99 -13.94 -3.93 -11.24
CA ALA A 99 -14.24 -3.35 -12.55
C ALA A 99 -14.33 -1.82 -12.52
N LEU A 100 -14.38 -1.22 -11.33
CA LEU A 100 -14.53 0.22 -11.13
C LEU A 100 -13.17 0.93 -11.14
N SER A 101 -13.19 2.27 -11.20
CA SER A 101 -11.99 3.09 -10.99
C SER A 101 -11.37 2.73 -9.63
N SER A 102 -10.05 2.61 -9.57
CA SER A 102 -9.35 2.17 -8.37
C SER A 102 -7.99 2.86 -8.27
N ARG A 103 -7.59 3.18 -7.04
CA ARG A 103 -6.25 3.70 -6.72
C ARG A 103 -5.22 2.60 -6.47
N LEU A 104 -5.65 1.33 -6.51
CA LEU A 104 -4.71 0.21 -6.47
C LEU A 104 -4.01 0.09 -7.83
N ILE A 105 -2.69 0.07 -7.79
CA ILE A 105 -1.82 -0.02 -8.97
C ILE A 105 -1.69 -1.45 -9.52
N PHE A 106 -2.31 -2.42 -8.87
CA PHE A 106 -2.21 -3.82 -9.25
C PHE A 106 -2.87 -4.08 -10.61
N PRO A 107 -2.31 -4.97 -11.43
CA PRO A 107 -2.94 -5.39 -12.68
C PRO A 107 -4.38 -5.87 -12.43
N ARG A 108 -5.28 -5.55 -13.34
CA ARG A 108 -6.64 -6.08 -13.27
C ARG A 108 -6.69 -7.52 -13.74
N ALA A 109 -7.53 -8.34 -13.09
CA ALA A 109 -7.65 -9.75 -13.46
C ALA A 109 -8.10 -9.96 -14.92
N SER A 110 -8.90 -9.02 -15.46
CA SER A 110 -9.32 -9.02 -16.88
C SER A 110 -8.19 -8.68 -17.85
N GLU A 111 -7.12 -8.07 -17.37
CA GLU A 111 -5.98 -7.59 -18.15
C GLU A 111 -4.74 -8.47 -17.98
N THR A 112 -4.80 -9.45 -17.08
CA THR A 112 -3.73 -10.42 -16.89
C THR A 112 -3.88 -11.58 -17.86
N PRO A 113 -3.19 -11.51 -19.03
CA PRO A 113 -2.80 -12.73 -19.69
C PRO A 113 -1.92 -13.51 -18.71
N SER A 114 -2.01 -14.81 -18.71
CA SER A 114 -1.18 -15.73 -17.92
C SER A 114 0.35 -15.56 -18.11
N SER A 115 0.79 -14.56 -18.83
CA SER A 115 2.17 -14.18 -19.12
C SER A 115 2.66 -12.88 -18.50
N LEU A 116 1.81 -12.13 -17.80
CA LEU A 116 2.21 -10.93 -17.04
C LEU A 116 2.52 -11.29 -15.57
N SER A 117 3.35 -12.29 -15.35
CA SER A 117 4.12 -12.28 -14.09
C SER A 117 4.96 -11.01 -14.14
N ALA A 118 4.65 -10.06 -13.26
CA ALA A 118 5.36 -8.79 -13.23
C ALA A 118 6.84 -9.09 -12.95
N ASP A 119 7.65 -8.93 -13.98
CA ASP A 119 9.10 -9.14 -13.85
C ASP A 119 9.68 -7.97 -13.05
N LEU A 120 10.11 -8.26 -11.82
CA LEU A 120 10.78 -7.27 -10.96
C LEU A 120 11.97 -6.59 -11.61
N LYS A 121 12.56 -7.19 -12.67
CA LYS A 121 13.62 -6.55 -13.45
C LYS A 121 13.17 -5.30 -14.19
N LYS A 122 11.87 -5.15 -14.42
CA LYS A 122 11.30 -3.94 -15.04
C LYS A 122 11.11 -2.80 -14.05
N PHE A 123 11.23 -3.07 -12.75
CA PHE A 123 11.11 -2.07 -11.69
C PHE A 123 12.42 -1.31 -11.51
N ASN A 124 12.32 -0.05 -11.13
CA ASN A 124 13.49 0.78 -10.86
C ASN A 124 14.16 0.38 -9.53
N GLN A 125 15.15 -0.52 -9.63
CA GLN A 125 15.86 -1.06 -8.46
C GLN A 125 16.53 0.04 -7.63
N LYS A 126 17.05 1.10 -8.28
CA LYS A 126 17.68 2.22 -7.57
C LYS A 126 16.68 3.00 -6.72
N ALA A 127 15.45 3.18 -7.23
CA ALA A 127 14.38 3.84 -6.46
C ALA A 127 13.97 2.98 -5.26
N ILE A 128 13.83 1.66 -5.43
CA ILE A 128 13.53 0.72 -4.35
C ILE A 128 14.60 0.79 -3.26
N GLU A 129 15.88 0.68 -3.63
CA GLU A 129 17.00 0.76 -2.69
C GLU A 129 17.02 2.09 -1.93
N HIS A 130 16.75 3.19 -2.64
CA HIS A 130 16.71 4.52 -2.06
C HIS A 130 15.54 4.69 -1.10
N ALA A 131 14.35 4.20 -1.45
CA ALA A 131 13.19 4.22 -0.56
C ALA A 131 13.47 3.41 0.72
N LEU A 132 13.94 2.18 0.60
CA LEU A 132 14.29 1.33 1.74
C LEU A 132 15.41 1.93 2.61
N LYS A 133 16.37 2.60 2.00
CA LYS A 133 17.42 3.32 2.74
C LYS A 133 16.81 4.47 3.53
N LEU A 134 15.97 5.28 2.90
CA LEU A 134 15.31 6.41 3.56
C LEU A 134 14.40 5.95 4.70
N GLU A 135 13.61 4.87 4.53
CA GLU A 135 12.81 4.28 5.62
C GLU A 135 13.67 3.92 6.83
N ARG A 136 14.83 3.32 6.62
CA ARG A 136 15.77 2.97 7.69
C ARG A 136 16.38 4.20 8.37
N GLU A 137 16.74 5.22 7.59
CA GLU A 137 17.30 6.47 8.11
C GLU A 137 16.30 7.27 8.93
N LEU A 138 15.04 7.31 8.51
CA LEU A 138 13.95 7.96 9.24
C LEU A 138 13.60 7.23 10.53
N GLY A 139 13.70 5.91 10.53
CA GLY A 139 13.50 5.09 11.73
C GLY A 139 12.09 5.19 12.32
N TYR A 140 11.06 5.46 11.53
CA TYR A 140 9.67 5.55 12.00
C TYR A 140 9.10 4.17 12.34
N PHE A 141 9.87 3.42 13.10
CA PHE A 141 9.53 2.08 13.52
C PHE A 141 9.04 2.08 14.97
N VAL A 142 7.85 1.53 15.19
CA VAL A 142 7.26 1.41 16.53
C VAL A 142 6.99 -0.07 16.82
N LEU A 143 7.83 -0.66 17.66
CA LEU A 143 7.80 -2.09 17.97
C LEU A 143 6.42 -2.57 18.46
N SER A 144 5.72 -1.74 19.24
CA SER A 144 4.38 -2.05 19.74
C SER A 144 3.26 -1.91 18.71
N GLY A 145 3.55 -1.39 17.51
CA GLY A 145 2.56 -1.05 16.50
C GLY A 145 1.74 0.21 16.79
N ARG A 146 1.83 0.79 17.98
CA ARG A 146 1.02 1.94 18.43
C ARG A 146 1.59 3.27 17.93
N TYR A 147 1.73 3.43 16.60
CA TYR A 147 2.37 4.59 15.97
C TYR A 147 1.66 5.92 16.27
N TRP A 148 0.35 5.90 16.54
CA TRP A 148 -0.40 7.11 16.93
C TRP A 148 0.08 7.76 18.22
N LYS A 149 0.84 7.04 19.07
CA LYS A 149 1.47 7.59 20.28
C LYS A 149 2.74 8.39 19.98
N VAL A 150 3.28 8.22 18.79
CA VAL A 150 4.53 8.83 18.35
C VAL A 150 4.36 9.61 17.03
N SER A 151 3.14 9.95 16.67
CA SER A 151 2.83 10.66 15.42
C SER A 151 3.57 11.99 15.28
N SER A 152 3.93 12.63 16.39
CA SER A 152 4.68 13.90 16.40
C SER A 152 6.11 13.79 15.84
N ILE A 153 6.68 12.59 15.74
CA ILE A 153 8.01 12.40 15.14
C ILE A 153 7.96 12.23 13.62
N ILE A 154 6.78 12.01 13.05
CA ILE A 154 6.61 11.77 11.62
C ILE A 154 6.60 13.11 10.89
N ASP A 155 7.56 13.29 10.01
CA ASP A 155 7.63 14.48 9.14
C ASP A 155 6.97 14.19 7.80
N LYS A 156 5.89 14.92 7.52
CA LYS A 156 5.10 14.80 6.28
C LYS A 156 5.97 14.99 5.03
N LYS A 157 6.97 15.84 5.07
CA LYS A 157 7.86 16.09 3.93
C LYS A 157 8.63 14.84 3.54
N TYR A 158 9.12 14.10 4.52
CA TYR A 158 9.83 12.84 4.26
C TYR A 158 8.88 11.72 3.83
N MET A 159 7.65 11.69 4.35
CA MET A 159 6.63 10.75 3.89
C MET A 159 6.29 11.00 2.41
N LEU A 160 6.07 12.24 1.99
CA LEU A 160 5.86 12.59 0.58
C LEU A 160 7.04 12.17 -0.31
N LYS A 161 8.26 12.37 0.16
CA LYS A 161 9.46 11.92 -0.57
C LYS A 161 9.53 10.40 -0.69
N LEU A 162 9.13 9.66 0.34
CA LEU A 162 9.02 8.20 0.27
C LEU A 162 7.97 7.76 -0.76
N ASP A 163 6.81 8.42 -0.77
CA ASP A 163 5.75 8.14 -1.73
C ASP A 163 6.24 8.33 -3.18
N GLU A 164 6.95 9.45 -3.46
CA GLU A 164 7.56 9.70 -4.77
C GLU A 164 8.55 8.59 -5.16
N LEU A 165 9.38 8.12 -4.23
CA LEU A 165 10.33 7.04 -4.49
C LEU A 165 9.62 5.73 -4.80
N TRP A 166 8.60 5.35 -4.02
CA TRP A 166 7.85 4.12 -4.26
C TRP A 166 7.08 4.17 -5.59
N LEU A 167 6.49 5.30 -5.94
CA LEU A 167 5.81 5.50 -7.23
C LEU A 167 6.80 5.48 -8.41
N SER A 168 7.98 6.05 -8.24
CA SER A 168 9.03 6.02 -9.27
C SER A 168 9.67 4.63 -9.45
N ALA A 169 9.44 3.72 -8.50
CA ALA A 169 9.96 2.38 -8.54
C ALA A 169 9.17 1.45 -9.47
N ILE A 170 7.89 1.75 -9.72
CA ILE A 170 7.02 0.89 -10.53
C ILE A 170 7.07 1.28 -12.00
N PRO A 171 6.88 0.30 -12.94
CA PRO A 171 6.79 0.58 -14.37
C PRO A 171 5.64 1.52 -14.70
N SER A 172 5.86 2.44 -15.65
CA SER A 172 4.87 3.44 -16.06
C SER A 172 3.56 2.84 -16.59
N GLU A 173 3.60 1.62 -17.09
CA GLU A 173 2.41 0.90 -17.54
C GLU A 173 1.40 0.65 -16.42
N LEU A 174 1.89 0.44 -15.20
CA LEU A 174 1.04 0.23 -14.02
C LEU A 174 0.44 1.54 -13.50
N THR A 175 1.01 2.68 -13.85
CA THR A 175 0.53 4.00 -13.42
C THR A 175 -0.42 4.65 -14.42
N LYS A 176 -0.56 4.12 -15.64
CA LYS A 176 -1.40 4.70 -16.70
C LYS A 176 -2.89 4.84 -16.34
N HIS A 177 -3.35 4.06 -15.38
CA HIS A 177 -4.75 4.07 -14.92
C HIS A 177 -4.97 4.93 -13.67
N ILE A 178 -3.89 5.46 -13.09
CA ILE A 178 -3.96 6.36 -11.95
C ILE A 178 -4.18 7.76 -12.52
N ARG A 179 -5.41 8.23 -12.50
CA ARG A 179 -5.66 9.67 -12.62
C ARG A 179 -5.17 10.30 -11.31
N PHE A 180 -4.05 10.99 -11.37
CA PHE A 180 -3.68 11.93 -10.33
C PHE A 180 -4.68 13.09 -10.43
N ASP A 181 -5.78 13.03 -9.71
CA ASP A 181 -6.60 14.21 -9.44
C ASP A 181 -5.78 15.08 -8.47
N LEU A 182 -4.79 15.77 -9.06
CA LEU A 182 -4.07 16.87 -8.46
C LEU A 182 -4.95 18.11 -8.60
N GLU A 183 -6.00 18.24 -7.75
CA GLU A 183 -6.66 19.51 -7.45
C GLU A 183 -6.84 19.65 -5.93
#